data_79b37643af3e04909193a979ca9770ea
#
_entry.id   79b37643af3e04909193a979ca9770ea
#
_cell.length_a   1.000
_cell.length_b   1.000
_cell.length_c   1.000
_cell.angle_alpha   90.00
_cell.angle_beta   90.00
_cell.angle_gamma   90.00
#
_symmetry.space_group_name_H-M   'P 1'
#
loop_
_entity.id
_entity.type
_entity.pdbx_description
1 polymer ?
#
loop_
_entity_poly.entity_id
_entity_poly.type
_entity_poly.pdbx_seq_one_letter_code
_entity_poly.pdbx_strand_id
1 'polypeptide(L)'
;WLTRILERLGIQRRDAEGLSLMALWLSPNLLMTQTCGYPLMTQLRGKVRILGRPRYELPDSSGGNHCSLLLCRANDLRKSLPALRGSRGVINGEDSNSGMNLLRYCLAPLHRDGQFFSRVGISGSHRESLRWLREDQADLAAIDSVTFAYLARYAQAEVAGLRVIARSAFSPTLPYITAATVTDNQAETLRQVMNETLQELLDNELGAGKA
;
A
#
# COMPACT_ATOMS: atom_id res chain seq x y z
N TRP A 1 17.70 -3.46 -1.58
CA TRP A 1 17.29 -3.07 -2.93
C TRP A 1 17.61 -1.59 -3.21
N LEU A 2 17.01 -0.64 -2.52
CA LEU A 2 17.25 0.79 -2.75
C LEU A 2 18.75 1.16 -2.65
N THR A 3 19.44 0.71 -1.62
CA THR A 3 20.87 0.96 -1.42
C THR A 3 21.69 0.51 -2.64
N ARG A 4 21.44 -0.70 -3.15
CA ARG A 4 22.13 -1.22 -4.35
C ARG A 4 21.83 -0.43 -5.61
N ILE A 5 20.59 0.06 -5.79
CA ILE A 5 20.24 0.94 -6.90
C ILE A 5 21.07 2.24 -6.83
N LEU A 6 21.12 2.87 -5.67
CA LEU A 6 21.89 4.10 -5.47
C LEU A 6 23.38 3.90 -5.72
N GLU A 7 23.95 2.81 -5.24
CA GLU A 7 25.37 2.44 -5.50
C GLU A 7 25.65 2.28 -6.99
N ARG A 8 24.78 1.57 -7.73
CA ARG A 8 24.92 1.38 -9.20
C ARG A 8 24.79 2.68 -9.99
N LEU A 9 23.97 3.59 -9.51
CA LEU A 9 23.80 4.90 -10.13
C LEU A 9 24.86 5.93 -9.70
N GLY A 10 25.71 5.59 -8.74
CA GLY A 10 26.70 6.52 -8.16
C GLY A 10 26.05 7.70 -7.42
N ILE A 11 24.84 7.51 -6.88
CA ILE A 11 24.03 8.56 -6.25
C ILE A 11 24.00 8.34 -4.73
N GLN A 12 24.24 9.41 -3.99
CA GLN A 12 24.06 9.40 -2.54
C GLN A 12 22.62 9.72 -2.18
N ARG A 13 22.05 8.96 -1.24
CA ARG A 13 20.74 9.25 -0.67
C ARG A 13 20.76 10.60 0.03
N ARG A 14 19.74 11.42 -0.25
CA ARG A 14 19.42 12.61 0.54
C ARG A 14 18.16 12.32 1.32
N ASP A 15 18.17 12.68 2.59
CA ASP A 15 17.00 12.53 3.43
C ASP A 15 15.95 13.58 3.05
N ALA A 16 14.69 13.14 3.12
CA ALA A 16 13.52 13.96 2.86
C ALA A 16 12.78 14.29 4.16
N GLU A 17 13.51 14.33 5.27
CA GLU A 17 12.95 14.65 6.57
C GLU A 17 12.28 16.02 6.55
N GLY A 18 11.07 16.09 7.15
CA GLY A 18 10.28 17.31 7.19
C GLY A 18 9.47 17.64 5.94
N LEU A 19 9.62 16.90 4.85
CA LEU A 19 8.75 17.06 3.68
C LEU A 19 7.42 16.32 3.86
N SER A 20 6.32 16.98 3.48
CA SER A 20 5.06 16.25 3.29
C SER A 20 5.18 15.28 2.10
N LEU A 21 4.36 14.22 2.06
CA LEU A 21 4.35 13.29 0.93
C LEU A 21 4.13 14.02 -0.41
N MET A 22 3.26 15.01 -0.46
CA MET A 22 3.00 15.78 -1.65
C MET A 22 4.23 16.59 -2.09
N ALA A 23 4.92 17.24 -1.16
CA ALA A 23 6.15 17.97 -1.45
C ALA A 23 7.26 17.04 -1.94
N LEU A 24 7.38 15.83 -1.37
CA LEU A 24 8.30 14.81 -1.84
C LEU A 24 7.97 14.36 -3.27
N TRP A 25 6.72 14.02 -3.55
CA TRP A 25 6.29 13.53 -4.87
C TRP A 25 6.48 14.57 -5.98
N LEU A 26 6.31 15.86 -5.66
CA LEU A 26 6.47 16.97 -6.61
C LEU A 26 7.88 17.55 -6.65
N SER A 27 8.82 16.99 -5.89
CA SER A 27 10.21 17.47 -5.90
C SER A 27 10.84 17.29 -7.29
N PRO A 28 11.45 18.35 -7.87
CA PRO A 28 12.16 18.24 -9.15
C PRO A 28 13.41 17.35 -9.07
N ASN A 29 13.88 17.06 -7.86
CA ASN A 29 15.04 16.21 -7.58
C ASN A 29 14.62 14.79 -7.15
N LEU A 30 13.35 14.42 -7.30
CA LEU A 30 12.88 13.09 -6.95
C LEU A 30 13.52 12.05 -7.87
N LEU A 31 14.40 11.21 -7.33
CA LEU A 31 14.95 10.07 -8.05
C LEU A 31 13.86 9.01 -8.25
N MET A 32 13.33 8.49 -7.17
CA MET A 32 12.23 7.51 -7.20
C MET A 32 11.55 7.39 -5.84
N THR A 33 10.26 7.14 -5.87
CA THR A 33 9.44 6.76 -4.71
C THR A 33 8.18 6.02 -5.17
N GLN A 34 7.41 5.49 -4.25
CA GLN A 34 6.07 4.97 -4.55
C GLN A 34 5.01 6.00 -4.20
N THR A 35 3.87 5.93 -4.90
CA THR A 35 2.67 6.69 -4.57
C THR A 35 1.44 5.78 -4.60
N CYS A 36 0.37 6.17 -3.89
CA CYS A 36 -0.92 5.52 -4.07
C CYS A 36 -1.52 5.86 -5.44
N GLY A 37 -2.32 4.94 -5.98
CA GLY A 37 -2.98 5.14 -7.27
C GLY A 37 -3.95 6.32 -7.27
N TYR A 38 -4.62 6.60 -6.16
CA TYR A 38 -5.58 7.70 -6.08
C TYR A 38 -4.91 9.08 -6.17
N PRO A 39 -3.89 9.44 -5.35
CA PRO A 39 -3.13 10.66 -5.55
C PRO A 39 -2.52 10.78 -6.95
N LEU A 40 -2.02 9.67 -7.51
CA LEU A 40 -1.47 9.67 -8.86
C LEU A 40 -2.49 10.15 -9.91
N MET A 41 -3.72 9.67 -9.81
CA MET A 41 -4.77 9.99 -10.79
C MET A 41 -5.41 11.36 -10.56
N THR A 42 -5.43 11.85 -9.33
CA THR A 42 -6.14 13.09 -8.96
C THR A 42 -5.22 14.29 -8.84
N GLN A 43 -4.08 14.16 -8.20
CA GLN A 43 -3.21 15.29 -7.83
C GLN A 43 -1.89 15.33 -8.61
N LEU A 44 -1.35 14.15 -8.98
CA LEU A 44 -0.03 14.01 -9.61
C LEU A 44 -0.07 13.76 -11.11
N ARG A 45 -1.27 13.63 -11.69
CA ARG A 45 -1.44 13.38 -13.13
C ARG A 45 -0.74 14.47 -13.95
N GLY A 46 0.20 14.05 -14.82
CA GLY A 46 1.01 14.94 -15.65
C GLY A 46 2.10 15.72 -14.90
N LYS A 47 2.23 15.57 -13.58
CA LYS A 47 3.22 16.27 -12.75
C LYS A 47 4.39 15.38 -12.33
N VAL A 48 4.29 14.09 -12.55
CA VAL A 48 5.31 13.08 -12.28
C VAL A 48 5.41 12.11 -13.45
N ARG A 49 6.52 11.39 -13.53
CA ARG A 49 6.71 10.33 -14.52
C ARG A 49 6.59 8.98 -13.84
N ILE A 50 5.82 8.07 -14.42
CA ILE A 50 5.69 6.69 -13.94
C ILE A 50 6.86 5.88 -14.46
N LEU A 51 7.61 5.24 -13.56
CA LEU A 51 8.68 4.30 -13.88
C LEU A 51 8.12 2.88 -14.14
N GLY A 52 7.17 2.45 -13.34
CA GLY A 52 6.59 1.13 -13.43
C GLY A 52 5.82 0.79 -12.15
N ARG A 53 5.33 -0.44 -12.08
CA ARG A 53 4.68 -0.97 -10.88
C ARG A 53 5.22 -2.37 -10.55
N PRO A 54 5.43 -2.69 -9.27
CA PRO A 54 5.94 -3.99 -8.89
C PRO A 54 4.89 -5.09 -9.11
N ARG A 55 5.38 -6.27 -9.44
CA ARG A 55 4.61 -7.51 -9.39
C ARG A 55 5.02 -8.26 -8.13
N TYR A 56 4.05 -8.62 -7.31
CA TYR A 56 4.28 -9.39 -6.09
C TYR A 56 3.74 -10.81 -6.26
N GLU A 57 4.54 -11.79 -5.88
CA GLU A 57 4.12 -13.18 -5.71
C GLU A 57 3.75 -13.42 -4.25
N LEU A 58 2.68 -12.74 -3.82
CA LEU A 58 2.17 -12.78 -2.46
C LEU A 58 0.71 -13.23 -2.46
N PRO A 59 0.20 -13.76 -1.35
CA PRO A 59 -1.23 -14.00 -1.18
C PRO A 59 -2.04 -12.75 -1.51
N ASP A 60 -3.17 -12.94 -2.17
CA ASP A 60 -4.07 -11.83 -2.54
C ASP A 60 -3.42 -10.77 -3.48
N SER A 61 -2.44 -11.22 -4.31
CA SER A 61 -1.81 -10.44 -5.37
C SER A 61 -1.85 -11.23 -6.69
N SER A 62 -1.95 -10.55 -7.82
CA SER A 62 -1.96 -11.20 -9.14
C SER A 62 -1.58 -10.23 -10.25
N GLY A 63 -0.57 -10.58 -11.04
CA GLY A 63 -0.21 -9.89 -12.28
C GLY A 63 0.10 -8.39 -12.14
N GLY A 64 0.67 -7.95 -11.02
CA GLY A 64 0.90 -6.54 -10.71
C GLY A 64 -0.33 -5.83 -10.14
N ASN A 65 -1.29 -6.59 -9.63
CA ASN A 65 -2.43 -6.09 -8.89
C ASN A 65 -2.41 -6.63 -7.46
N HIS A 66 -3.05 -5.90 -6.56
CA HIS A 66 -3.29 -6.26 -5.18
C HIS A 66 -4.76 -5.99 -4.82
N CYS A 67 -5.20 -6.44 -3.67
CA CYS A 67 -6.52 -6.06 -3.16
C CYS A 67 -6.40 -5.51 -1.74
N SER A 68 -7.50 -5.04 -1.20
CA SER A 68 -7.61 -4.72 0.22
C SER A 68 -8.29 -5.85 0.97
N LEU A 69 -7.68 -6.26 2.06
CA LEU A 69 -8.25 -7.19 3.02
C LEU A 69 -9.07 -6.40 4.02
N LEU A 70 -10.36 -6.68 4.12
CA LEU A 70 -11.23 -6.10 5.12
C LEU A 70 -11.12 -6.95 6.38
N LEU A 71 -10.63 -6.35 7.47
CA LEU A 71 -10.27 -7.04 8.71
C LEU A 71 -11.10 -6.55 9.89
N CYS A 72 -11.43 -7.50 10.75
CA CYS A 72 -11.98 -7.26 12.08
C CYS A 72 -11.26 -8.13 13.11
N ARG A 73 -11.55 -7.95 14.41
CA ARG A 73 -11.03 -8.84 15.45
C ARG A 73 -11.52 -10.28 15.23
N ALA A 74 -10.67 -11.24 15.52
CA ALA A 74 -11.00 -12.68 15.38
C ALA A 74 -12.15 -13.11 16.28
N ASN A 75 -12.25 -12.52 17.47
CA ASN A 75 -13.30 -12.78 18.46
C ASN A 75 -14.61 -12.00 18.21
N ASP A 76 -14.68 -11.16 17.17
CA ASP A 76 -15.91 -10.47 16.82
C ASP A 76 -16.97 -11.47 16.37
N LEU A 77 -18.14 -11.43 16.99
CA LEU A 77 -19.25 -12.35 16.70
C LEU A 77 -19.95 -12.04 15.37
N ARG A 78 -19.76 -10.84 14.82
CA ARG A 78 -20.31 -10.43 13.51
C ARG A 78 -19.54 -11.09 12.38
N LYS A 79 -20.16 -11.98 11.64
CA LYS A 79 -19.50 -12.86 10.66
C LYS A 79 -19.58 -12.40 9.21
N SER A 80 -20.20 -11.24 8.94
CA SER A 80 -20.38 -10.70 7.59
C SER A 80 -20.28 -9.19 7.58
N LEU A 81 -19.97 -8.59 6.42
CA LEU A 81 -19.96 -7.13 6.29
C LEU A 81 -21.31 -6.48 6.65
N PRO A 82 -22.47 -6.99 6.20
CA PRO A 82 -23.74 -6.42 6.60
C PRO A 82 -23.97 -6.38 8.12
N ALA A 83 -23.45 -7.36 8.86
CA ALA A 83 -23.55 -7.41 10.31
C ALA A 83 -22.70 -6.36 11.03
N LEU A 84 -21.70 -5.78 10.34
CA LEU A 84 -20.84 -4.71 10.84
C LEU A 84 -21.40 -3.31 10.58
N ARG A 85 -22.62 -3.19 10.01
CA ARG A 85 -23.26 -1.88 9.85
C ARG A 85 -23.50 -1.24 11.21
N GLY A 86 -23.25 0.08 11.30
CA GLY A 86 -23.31 0.83 12.55
C GLY A 86 -22.06 0.67 13.44
N SER A 87 -21.06 -0.11 13.02
CA SER A 87 -19.81 -0.25 13.75
C SER A 87 -18.87 0.95 13.57
N ARG A 88 -17.71 0.89 14.22
CA ARG A 88 -16.64 1.90 14.10
C ARG A 88 -15.70 1.52 12.98
N GLY A 89 -15.55 2.38 11.97
CA GLY A 89 -14.59 2.22 10.89
C GLY A 89 -13.27 2.94 11.17
N VAL A 90 -12.19 2.47 10.57
CA VAL A 90 -10.91 3.19 10.51
C VAL A 90 -10.33 3.13 9.10
N ILE A 91 -9.83 4.26 8.62
CA ILE A 91 -9.08 4.42 7.38
C ILE A 91 -7.67 4.91 7.70
N ASN A 92 -6.70 4.62 6.83
CA ASN A 92 -5.34 5.12 7.03
C ASN A 92 -5.15 6.55 6.50
N GLY A 93 -6.03 7.04 5.63
CA GLY A 93 -6.01 8.39 5.07
C GLY A 93 -7.15 8.59 4.08
N GLU A 94 -7.60 9.83 3.93
CA GLU A 94 -8.71 10.18 3.03
C GLU A 94 -8.34 10.04 1.54
N ASP A 95 -7.08 10.11 1.21
CA ASP A 95 -6.51 9.94 -0.12
C ASP A 95 -6.01 8.51 -0.40
N SER A 96 -6.20 7.59 0.54
CA SER A 96 -5.77 6.21 0.38
C SER A 96 -6.68 5.42 -0.57
N ASN A 97 -6.09 4.79 -1.58
CA ASN A 97 -6.83 3.87 -2.43
C ASN A 97 -7.21 2.58 -1.68
N SER A 98 -6.23 1.90 -1.07
CA SER A 98 -6.44 0.61 -0.40
C SER A 98 -7.22 0.75 0.91
N GLY A 99 -6.89 1.73 1.74
CA GLY A 99 -7.49 1.86 3.07
C GLY A 99 -8.80 2.63 3.10
N MET A 100 -9.13 3.40 2.07
CA MET A 100 -10.35 4.21 2.02
C MET A 100 -11.22 3.92 0.78
N ASN A 101 -10.71 4.14 -0.45
CA ASN A 101 -11.55 4.02 -1.65
C ASN A 101 -12.07 2.59 -1.84
N LEU A 102 -11.21 1.57 -1.74
CA LEU A 102 -11.63 0.17 -1.90
C LEU A 102 -12.54 -0.28 -0.75
N LEU A 103 -12.33 0.20 0.48
CA LEU A 103 -13.25 -0.01 1.60
C LEU A 103 -14.62 0.58 1.28
N ARG A 104 -14.67 1.85 0.89
CA ARG A 104 -15.90 2.55 0.51
C ARG A 104 -16.63 1.83 -0.62
N TYR A 105 -15.91 1.37 -1.64
CA TYR A 105 -16.49 0.62 -2.74
C TYR A 105 -17.15 -0.68 -2.27
N CYS A 106 -16.49 -1.44 -1.39
CA CYS A 106 -17.05 -2.68 -0.82
C CYS A 106 -18.31 -2.41 0.03
N LEU A 107 -18.36 -1.28 0.74
CA LEU A 107 -19.45 -0.95 1.65
C LEU A 107 -20.61 -0.20 0.98
N ALA A 108 -20.38 0.38 -0.21
CA ALA A 108 -21.39 1.17 -0.93
C ALA A 108 -22.72 0.43 -1.13
N PRO A 109 -22.79 -0.86 -1.53
CA PRO A 109 -24.06 -1.57 -1.66
C PRO A 109 -24.71 -1.93 -0.31
N LEU A 110 -24.04 -1.73 0.80
CA LEU A 110 -24.44 -2.16 2.14
C LEU A 110 -24.87 -1.00 3.06
N HIS A 111 -24.73 0.25 2.61
CA HIS A 111 -25.12 1.42 3.41
C HIS A 111 -26.63 1.52 3.63
N ARG A 112 -27.05 2.27 4.66
CA ARG A 112 -28.43 2.77 4.84
C ARG A 112 -28.34 4.29 5.01
N ASP A 113 -29.19 5.01 4.29
CA ASP A 113 -29.25 6.48 4.34
C ASP A 113 -27.88 7.17 4.14
N GLY A 114 -27.06 6.58 3.24
CA GLY A 114 -25.70 7.09 2.96
C GLY A 114 -24.64 6.70 3.98
N GLN A 115 -24.99 5.97 5.04
CA GLN A 115 -24.08 5.60 6.13
C GLN A 115 -23.92 4.09 6.29
N PHE A 116 -22.69 3.66 6.52
CA PHE A 116 -22.36 2.29 6.93
C PHE A 116 -21.84 2.27 8.38
N PHE A 117 -20.92 3.15 8.72
CA PHE A 117 -20.32 3.26 10.04
C PHE A 117 -21.06 4.26 10.92
N SER A 118 -21.04 4.05 12.24
CA SER A 118 -21.46 5.07 13.22
C SER A 118 -20.46 6.22 13.32
N ARG A 119 -19.17 5.91 13.11
CA ARG A 119 -18.07 6.88 13.00
C ARG A 119 -16.91 6.29 12.21
N VAL A 120 -16.08 7.14 11.60
CA VAL A 120 -14.85 6.76 10.93
C VAL A 120 -13.70 7.56 11.53
N GLY A 121 -12.63 6.87 11.94
CA GLY A 121 -11.39 7.49 12.37
C GLY A 121 -10.32 7.42 11.29
N ILE A 122 -9.31 8.29 11.38
CA ILE A 122 -8.15 8.32 10.51
C ILE A 122 -6.92 7.95 11.33
N SER A 123 -6.26 6.87 10.98
CA SER A 123 -5.12 6.33 11.75
C SER A 123 -3.75 6.82 11.26
N GLY A 124 -3.63 7.26 10.00
CA GLY A 124 -2.38 7.69 9.40
C GLY A 124 -1.60 6.59 8.66
N SER A 125 -1.78 5.30 9.00
CA SER A 125 -1.12 4.18 8.31
C SER A 125 -1.88 2.86 8.45
N HIS A 126 -1.59 1.89 7.57
CA HIS A 126 -2.15 0.54 7.68
C HIS A 126 -1.75 -0.15 9.00
N ARG A 127 -0.51 0.02 9.46
CA ARG A 127 -0.05 -0.54 10.73
C ARG A 127 -0.83 0.03 11.91
N GLU A 128 -1.07 1.32 11.89
CA GLU A 128 -1.85 1.98 12.92
C GLU A 128 -3.33 1.58 12.87
N SER A 129 -3.91 1.39 11.68
CA SER A 129 -5.27 0.83 11.54
C SER A 129 -5.38 -0.58 12.15
N LEU A 130 -4.36 -1.44 11.94
CA LEU A 130 -4.29 -2.77 12.58
C LEU A 130 -4.20 -2.67 14.11
N ARG A 131 -3.42 -1.71 14.63
CA ARG A 131 -3.34 -1.45 16.07
C ARG A 131 -4.70 -1.07 16.64
N TRP A 132 -5.42 -0.14 15.97
CA TRP A 132 -6.76 0.28 16.42
C TRP A 132 -7.76 -0.88 16.46
N LEU A 133 -7.69 -1.82 15.50
CA LEU A 133 -8.51 -3.03 15.55
C LEU A 133 -8.19 -3.90 16.77
N ARG A 134 -6.90 -4.15 17.04
CA ARG A 134 -6.47 -5.00 18.16
C ARG A 134 -6.82 -4.39 19.51
N GLU A 135 -6.70 -3.07 19.64
CA GLU A 135 -6.97 -2.31 20.87
C GLU A 135 -8.44 -1.92 21.05
N ASP A 136 -9.33 -2.46 20.23
CA ASP A 136 -10.77 -2.18 20.27
C ASP A 136 -11.15 -0.70 20.07
N GLN A 137 -10.34 0.06 19.35
CA GLN A 137 -10.63 1.45 19.00
C GLN A 137 -11.48 1.55 17.71
N ALA A 138 -11.43 0.51 16.85
CA ALA A 138 -12.22 0.35 15.65
C ALA A 138 -12.67 -1.11 15.49
N ASP A 139 -13.66 -1.34 14.63
CA ASP A 139 -14.26 -2.65 14.39
C ASP A 139 -13.94 -3.21 12.99
N LEU A 140 -13.75 -2.33 12.00
CA LEU A 140 -13.45 -2.70 10.61
C LEU A 140 -12.42 -1.75 10.00
N ALA A 141 -11.45 -2.33 9.30
CA ALA A 141 -10.45 -1.62 8.50
C ALA A 141 -10.21 -2.34 7.17
N ALA A 142 -9.78 -1.61 6.16
CA ALA A 142 -9.22 -2.18 4.94
C ALA A 142 -7.70 -2.00 4.94
N ILE A 143 -6.98 -3.09 4.74
CA ILE A 143 -5.52 -3.15 4.76
C ILE A 143 -5.04 -3.65 3.40
N ASP A 144 -4.06 -2.97 2.84
CA ASP A 144 -3.36 -3.39 1.62
C ASP A 144 -2.84 -4.82 1.77
N SER A 145 -3.14 -5.71 0.80
CA SER A 145 -2.76 -7.13 0.90
C SER A 145 -1.25 -7.35 0.91
N VAL A 146 -0.48 -6.50 0.22
CA VAL A 146 0.99 -6.55 0.21
C VAL A 146 1.52 -6.20 1.59
N THR A 147 1.04 -5.10 2.17
CA THR A 147 1.39 -4.70 3.54
C THR A 147 1.04 -5.80 4.54
N PHE A 148 -0.17 -6.36 4.45
CA PHE A 148 -0.60 -7.44 5.35
C PHE A 148 0.28 -8.69 5.22
N ALA A 149 0.62 -9.11 4.00
CA ALA A 149 1.46 -10.28 3.76
C ALA A 149 2.86 -10.13 4.36
N TYR A 150 3.48 -8.95 4.21
CA TYR A 150 4.77 -8.65 4.84
C TYR A 150 4.69 -8.64 6.37
N LEU A 151 3.65 -8.04 6.95
CA LEU A 151 3.46 -8.06 8.40
C LEU A 151 3.20 -9.47 8.93
N ALA A 152 2.40 -10.27 8.23
CA ALA A 152 2.16 -11.66 8.58
C ALA A 152 3.45 -12.52 8.53
N ARG A 153 4.40 -12.17 7.66
CA ARG A 153 5.69 -12.87 7.55
C ARG A 153 6.72 -12.39 8.56
N TYR A 154 6.84 -11.08 8.79
CA TYR A 154 7.96 -10.48 9.50
C TYR A 154 7.60 -9.82 10.83
N ALA A 155 6.32 -9.59 11.10
CA ALA A 155 5.82 -8.92 12.28
C ALA A 155 4.47 -9.51 12.74
N GLN A 156 4.41 -10.83 12.90
CA GLN A 156 3.19 -11.61 13.16
C GLN A 156 2.34 -11.05 14.31
N ALA A 157 2.98 -10.48 15.34
CA ALA A 157 2.27 -9.85 16.46
C ALA A 157 1.35 -8.70 16.02
N GLU A 158 1.65 -8.03 14.90
CA GLU A 158 0.84 -6.91 14.41
C GLU A 158 -0.47 -7.33 13.75
N VAL A 159 -0.57 -8.57 13.29
CA VAL A 159 -1.75 -9.14 12.64
C VAL A 159 -2.46 -10.17 13.52
N ALA A 160 -1.85 -10.55 14.65
CA ALA A 160 -2.42 -11.52 15.57
C ALA A 160 -3.78 -11.06 16.13
N GLY A 161 -4.70 -12.00 16.32
CA GLY A 161 -6.04 -11.73 16.84
C GLY A 161 -6.98 -11.02 15.84
N LEU A 162 -6.56 -10.86 14.57
CA LEU A 162 -7.37 -10.32 13.50
C LEU A 162 -7.77 -11.42 12.50
N ARG A 163 -8.87 -11.19 11.78
CA ARG A 163 -9.32 -12.06 10.69
C ARG A 163 -9.80 -11.27 9.50
N VAL A 164 -9.61 -11.82 8.32
CA VAL A 164 -10.16 -11.30 7.07
C VAL A 164 -11.64 -11.69 6.99
N ILE A 165 -12.50 -10.70 6.80
CA ILE A 165 -13.96 -10.91 6.64
C ILE A 165 -14.40 -10.77 5.18
N ALA A 166 -13.67 -10.00 4.39
CA ALA A 166 -13.90 -9.82 2.96
C ALA A 166 -12.63 -9.35 2.23
N ARG A 167 -12.69 -9.37 0.91
CA ARG A 167 -11.66 -8.84 0.01
C ARG A 167 -12.29 -7.85 -0.95
N SER A 168 -11.56 -6.79 -1.29
CA SER A 168 -11.98 -5.88 -2.35
C SER A 168 -11.74 -6.48 -3.74
N ALA A 169 -12.23 -5.82 -4.78
CA ALA A 169 -11.74 -6.01 -6.13
C ALA A 169 -10.23 -5.73 -6.21
N PHE A 170 -9.56 -6.33 -7.20
CA PHE A 170 -8.16 -6.04 -7.49
C PHE A 170 -7.97 -4.60 -7.96
N SER A 171 -6.86 -4.01 -7.57
CA SER A 171 -6.39 -2.68 -7.96
C SER A 171 -4.91 -2.76 -8.32
N PRO A 172 -4.39 -1.92 -9.22
CA PRO A 172 -2.96 -1.87 -9.52
C PRO A 172 -2.11 -1.66 -8.27
N THR A 173 -0.98 -2.38 -8.16
CA THR A 173 0.02 -2.15 -7.11
C THR A 173 0.56 -0.72 -7.17
N LEU A 174 1.10 -0.24 -6.04
CA LEU A 174 1.60 1.13 -5.92
C LEU A 174 2.74 1.39 -6.93
N PRO A 175 2.56 2.32 -7.88
CA PRO A 175 3.57 2.58 -8.89
C PRO A 175 4.77 3.30 -8.32
N TYR A 176 5.94 3.03 -8.90
CA TYR A 176 7.12 3.86 -8.76
C TYR A 176 7.03 5.07 -9.68
N ILE A 177 7.33 6.22 -9.14
CA ILE A 177 7.36 7.51 -9.85
C ILE A 177 8.72 8.17 -9.70
N THR A 178 9.04 9.05 -10.63
CA THR A 178 10.20 9.95 -10.61
C THR A 178 9.74 11.36 -10.99
N ALA A 179 10.64 12.35 -10.88
CA ALA A 179 10.33 13.72 -11.25
C ALA A 179 9.92 13.84 -12.72
N ALA A 180 9.01 14.77 -13.02
CA ALA A 180 8.56 15.04 -14.41
C ALA A 180 9.70 15.50 -15.33
N THR A 181 10.76 16.10 -14.77
CA THR A 181 11.94 16.60 -15.47
C THR A 181 12.87 15.50 -16.00
N VAL A 182 12.73 14.26 -15.49
CA VAL A 182 13.53 13.11 -15.92
C VAL A 182 13.20 12.76 -17.37
N THR A 183 14.22 12.66 -18.23
CA THR A 183 14.07 12.32 -19.65
C THR A 183 13.66 10.85 -19.86
N ASP A 184 13.22 10.50 -21.08
CA ASP A 184 12.86 9.11 -21.41
C ASP A 184 14.04 8.17 -21.24
N ASN A 185 15.23 8.57 -21.68
CA ASN A 185 16.45 7.75 -21.54
C ASN A 185 16.83 7.54 -20.07
N GLN A 186 16.76 8.59 -19.25
CA GLN A 186 17.03 8.49 -17.81
C GLN A 186 16.00 7.58 -17.11
N ALA A 187 14.73 7.70 -17.46
CA ALA A 187 13.68 6.86 -16.90
C ALA A 187 13.88 5.40 -17.32
N GLU A 188 14.32 5.13 -18.55
CA GLU A 188 14.62 3.78 -19.01
C GLU A 188 15.82 3.19 -18.28
N THR A 189 16.91 3.95 -18.17
CA THR A 189 18.10 3.54 -17.40
C THR A 189 17.70 3.21 -15.96
N LEU A 190 16.87 4.04 -15.33
CA LEU A 190 16.42 3.80 -13.96
C LEU A 190 15.58 2.52 -13.86
N ARG A 191 14.65 2.27 -14.80
CA ARG A 191 13.88 1.01 -14.87
C ARG A 191 14.78 -0.22 -15.02
N GLN A 192 15.76 -0.13 -15.90
CA GLN A 192 16.71 -1.21 -16.13
C GLN A 192 17.49 -1.54 -14.84
N VAL A 193 18.08 -0.54 -14.20
CA VAL A 193 18.82 -0.73 -12.94
C VAL A 193 17.94 -1.29 -11.84
N MET A 194 16.67 -0.83 -11.75
CA MET A 194 15.70 -1.36 -10.79
C MET A 194 15.42 -2.86 -11.02
N ASN A 195 15.20 -3.26 -12.28
CA ASN A 195 14.90 -4.64 -12.64
C ASN A 195 16.11 -5.57 -12.44
N GLU A 196 17.28 -5.16 -12.89
CA GLU A 196 18.52 -5.92 -12.71
C GLU A 196 18.84 -6.14 -11.22
N THR A 197 18.72 -5.09 -10.41
CA THR A 197 18.94 -5.18 -8.97
C THR A 197 17.93 -6.10 -8.28
N LEU A 198 16.68 -6.10 -8.74
CA LEU A 198 15.66 -7.00 -8.22
C LEU A 198 15.97 -8.45 -8.59
N GLN A 199 16.35 -8.70 -9.85
CA GLN A 199 16.68 -10.04 -10.34
C GLN A 199 17.85 -10.66 -9.56
N GLU A 200 18.90 -9.89 -9.32
CA GLU A 200 20.05 -10.36 -8.51
C GLU A 200 19.68 -10.73 -7.07
N LEU A 201 18.75 -9.97 -6.47
CA LEU A 201 18.29 -10.30 -5.12
C LEU A 201 17.51 -11.61 -5.10
N LEU A 202 16.65 -11.83 -6.11
CA LEU A 202 15.90 -13.06 -6.25
C LEU A 202 16.82 -14.26 -6.51
N ASP A 203 17.82 -14.10 -7.37
CA ASP A 203 18.80 -15.15 -7.68
C ASP A 203 19.63 -15.51 -6.44
N ASN A 204 20.01 -14.53 -5.62
CA ASN A 204 20.73 -14.76 -4.36
C ASN A 204 19.87 -15.48 -3.32
N GLU A 205 18.57 -15.13 -3.18
CA GLU A 205 17.66 -15.84 -2.28
C GLU A 205 17.45 -17.29 -2.71
N LEU A 206 17.30 -17.54 -4.01
CA LEU A 206 17.18 -18.90 -4.57
C LEU A 206 18.46 -19.70 -4.46
N GLY A 207 19.64 -19.06 -4.56
CA GLY A 207 20.95 -19.68 -4.37
C GLY A 207 21.25 -20.06 -2.92
N ALA A 208 20.84 -19.23 -1.97
CA ALA A 208 21.02 -19.47 -0.54
C ALA A 208 20.14 -20.62 0.01
N GLY A 209 19.06 -20.97 -0.70
CA GLY A 209 18.18 -22.09 -0.33
C GLY A 209 18.64 -23.47 -0.82
N LYS A 210 19.79 -23.56 -1.50
CA LYS A 210 20.33 -24.79 -2.07
C LYS A 210 21.65 -25.28 -1.44
N ALA A 211 22.10 -24.65 -0.35
CA ALA A 211 23.30 -25.03 0.41
C ALA A 211 22.88 -25.67 1.79
#